data_0b1b39d5c3a1153a7939873a22ec86ec
#
_entry.id   0b1b39d5c3a1153a7939873a22ec86ec
#
_cell.length_a   1.000
_cell.length_b   1.000
_cell.length_c   1.000
_cell.angle_alpha   90.00
_cell.angle_beta   90.00
_cell.angle_gamma   90.00
#
_symmetry.space_group_name_H-M   'P 1'
#
loop_
_entity.id
_entity.type
_entity.pdbx_description
1 polymer ?
#
loop_
_entity_poly.entity_id
_entity_poly.type
_entity_poly.pdbx_seq_one_letter_code
_entity_poly.pdbx_strand_id
1 'polypeptide(L)'
;MQNFDVVIIGAGATGLFCAGVAGQLGLKVLLIDHGDKVAEKIRISGGGRCNFTNTGTTPANFLGDNPHFCRSALSRYTPQDFIGLLQRYNIPFHEKHKGQLFCDRSAEDIINLLLSECDVGQVTRWQPCAVKSIAFSAFTPHAEGASSYEISSDRGIVSTRSVVIASGGLSIPKIGATDFGYRVARQFGLRLVEPRPALVPLTFDETAWSPYAQLAGLSLPVRIETGSKKSKATFLEDLLFTHRGLSGPGVLQISSYWQPNTPISLNLAPDIDILEKLTLAKSTSRKLIANELASQVPARLADTWVKQDAAGGHNWQRPISEATDKALAALAQALSHWELTPSGTEGYKKAEVTAGGVDTRDISSQTMESKQPGLYFIGEVVDVTGWLGGYNFQWAWA
;
A
#
# COMPACT_ATOMS: atom_id res chain seq x y z
N MET A 1 -34.64 -21.26 3.40
CA MET A 1 -33.26 -20.76 3.49
C MET A 1 -32.53 -21.22 2.25
N GLN A 2 -31.76 -20.34 1.57
CA GLN A 2 -30.99 -20.70 0.39
C GLN A 2 -29.63 -21.27 0.85
N ASN A 3 -29.17 -22.32 0.17
CA ASN A 3 -27.88 -22.97 0.44
C ASN A 3 -26.87 -22.64 -0.65
N PHE A 4 -25.65 -22.34 -0.24
CA PHE A 4 -24.48 -22.12 -1.10
C PHE A 4 -23.33 -23.01 -0.63
N ASP A 5 -22.40 -23.33 -1.51
CA ASP A 5 -21.16 -24.03 -1.16
C ASP A 5 -20.21 -23.06 -0.45
N VAL A 6 -20.15 -21.83 -0.98
CA VAL A 6 -19.32 -20.75 -0.42
C VAL A 6 -20.04 -19.41 -0.48
N VAL A 7 -19.92 -18.63 0.60
CA VAL A 7 -20.31 -17.22 0.65
C VAL A 7 -19.06 -16.37 0.82
N ILE A 8 -18.87 -15.43 -0.12
CA ILE A 8 -17.73 -14.50 -0.14
C ILE A 8 -18.25 -13.12 0.23
N ILE A 9 -17.61 -12.47 1.21
CA ILE A 9 -18.02 -11.17 1.74
C ILE A 9 -16.97 -10.11 1.37
N GLY A 10 -17.38 -9.19 0.50
CA GLY A 10 -16.57 -8.14 -0.09
C GLY A 10 -16.37 -8.35 -1.59
N ALA A 11 -16.93 -7.46 -2.43
CA ALA A 11 -16.79 -7.45 -3.89
C ALA A 11 -15.68 -6.48 -4.35
N GLY A 12 -14.56 -6.47 -3.63
CA GLY A 12 -13.31 -5.85 -4.05
C GLY A 12 -12.52 -6.75 -5.02
N ALA A 13 -11.27 -6.39 -5.27
CA ALA A 13 -10.37 -7.12 -6.16
C ALA A 13 -10.33 -8.62 -5.83
N THR A 14 -9.96 -8.94 -4.60
CA THR A 14 -9.80 -10.32 -4.11
C THR A 14 -11.10 -11.10 -4.11
N GLY A 15 -12.20 -10.48 -3.65
CA GLY A 15 -13.48 -11.18 -3.56
C GLY A 15 -14.09 -11.50 -4.91
N LEU A 16 -14.03 -10.58 -5.88
CA LEU A 16 -14.47 -10.83 -7.26
C LEU A 16 -13.63 -11.93 -7.92
N PHE A 17 -12.30 -11.86 -7.78
CA PHE A 17 -11.41 -12.85 -8.35
C PHE A 17 -11.67 -14.26 -7.75
N CYS A 18 -11.74 -14.34 -6.41
CA CYS A 18 -12.06 -15.59 -5.70
C CYS A 18 -13.43 -16.15 -6.12
N ALA A 19 -14.45 -15.29 -6.27
CA ALA A 19 -15.79 -15.70 -6.66
C ALA A 19 -15.83 -16.29 -8.07
N GLY A 20 -15.18 -15.62 -9.03
CA GLY A 20 -15.07 -16.11 -10.40
C GLY A 20 -14.40 -17.48 -10.46
N VAL A 21 -13.25 -17.64 -9.81
CA VAL A 21 -12.51 -18.90 -9.76
C VAL A 21 -13.32 -20.01 -9.10
N ALA A 22 -13.92 -19.75 -7.93
CA ALA A 22 -14.74 -20.75 -7.24
C ALA A 22 -15.96 -21.19 -8.05
N GLY A 23 -16.66 -20.26 -8.70
CA GLY A 23 -17.79 -20.57 -9.56
C GLY A 23 -17.40 -21.41 -10.77
N GLN A 24 -16.30 -21.08 -11.44
CA GLN A 24 -15.78 -21.85 -12.58
C GLN A 24 -15.30 -23.25 -12.19
N LEU A 25 -14.96 -23.49 -10.93
CA LEU A 25 -14.69 -24.82 -10.38
C LEU A 25 -15.98 -25.61 -10.04
N GLY A 26 -17.16 -25.06 -10.34
CA GLY A 26 -18.45 -25.71 -10.17
C GLY A 26 -19.09 -25.53 -8.79
N LEU A 27 -18.55 -24.65 -7.94
CA LEU A 27 -19.17 -24.35 -6.64
C LEU A 27 -20.33 -23.36 -6.80
N LYS A 28 -21.39 -23.54 -6.00
CA LYS A 28 -22.47 -22.58 -5.91
C LYS A 28 -22.06 -21.42 -5.01
N VAL A 29 -21.71 -20.30 -5.63
CA VAL A 29 -21.12 -19.12 -4.97
C VAL A 29 -22.15 -18.03 -4.75
N LEU A 30 -22.13 -17.41 -3.55
CA LEU A 30 -22.78 -16.14 -3.28
C LEU A 30 -21.70 -15.09 -2.91
N LEU A 31 -21.66 -14.01 -3.67
CA LEU A 31 -20.84 -12.84 -3.39
C LEU A 31 -21.71 -11.72 -2.82
N ILE A 32 -21.37 -11.23 -1.61
CA ILE A 32 -22.12 -10.17 -0.90
C ILE A 32 -21.21 -8.95 -0.74
N ASP A 33 -21.76 -7.77 -1.06
CA ASP A 33 -21.10 -6.49 -0.76
C ASP A 33 -22.11 -5.43 -0.34
N HIS A 34 -21.74 -4.63 0.66
CA HIS A 34 -22.59 -3.55 1.18
C HIS A 34 -22.56 -2.29 0.34
N GLY A 35 -21.51 -2.11 -0.49
CA GLY A 35 -21.33 -0.92 -1.33
C GLY A 35 -22.26 -0.89 -2.54
N ASP A 36 -22.59 0.31 -3.00
CA ASP A 36 -23.42 0.49 -4.21
C ASP A 36 -22.69 0.05 -5.48
N LYS A 37 -21.36 0.13 -5.49
CA LYS A 37 -20.51 -0.22 -6.62
C LYS A 37 -19.44 -1.21 -6.21
N VAL A 38 -19.18 -2.20 -7.08
CA VAL A 38 -18.08 -3.15 -6.89
C VAL A 38 -16.74 -2.49 -7.15
N ALA A 39 -15.70 -3.03 -6.50
CA ALA A 39 -14.29 -2.78 -6.83
C ALA A 39 -13.87 -1.30 -6.82
N GLU A 40 -14.46 -0.45 -5.97
CA GLU A 40 -14.15 0.98 -5.92
C GLU A 40 -12.65 1.27 -5.77
N LYS A 41 -11.90 0.44 -5.03
CA LYS A 41 -10.45 0.59 -4.89
C LYS A 41 -9.70 0.36 -6.21
N ILE A 42 -10.15 -0.59 -7.03
CA ILE A 42 -9.62 -0.77 -8.40
C ILE A 42 -9.88 0.49 -9.22
N ARG A 43 -11.13 0.98 -9.20
CA ARG A 43 -11.62 2.12 -9.98
C ARG A 43 -10.77 3.37 -9.80
N ILE A 44 -10.40 3.69 -8.56
CA ILE A 44 -9.63 4.90 -8.23
C ILE A 44 -8.11 4.70 -8.30
N SER A 45 -7.64 3.46 -8.37
CA SER A 45 -6.21 3.15 -8.31
C SER A 45 -5.49 3.57 -9.58
N GLY A 46 -4.19 3.88 -9.43
CA GLY A 46 -3.35 4.27 -10.56
C GLY A 46 -3.87 5.46 -11.36
N GLY A 47 -4.59 6.39 -10.73
CA GLY A 47 -5.20 7.52 -11.40
C GLY A 47 -6.34 7.12 -12.35
N GLY A 48 -7.09 6.05 -12.02
CA GLY A 48 -8.19 5.51 -12.81
C GLY A 48 -7.76 4.53 -13.92
N ARG A 49 -6.48 4.10 -13.91
CA ARG A 49 -5.93 3.13 -14.88
C ARG A 49 -5.54 1.79 -14.26
N CYS A 50 -5.74 1.60 -12.99
CA CYS A 50 -5.38 0.42 -12.21
C CYS A 50 -3.92 -0.04 -12.42
N ASN A 51 -3.08 0.14 -11.43
CA ASN A 51 -1.77 -0.50 -11.36
C ASN A 51 -1.95 -1.95 -10.92
N PHE A 52 -2.30 -2.84 -11.85
CA PHE A 52 -2.88 -4.14 -11.53
C PHE A 52 -1.88 -5.21 -11.10
N THR A 53 -0.58 -5.05 -11.38
CA THR A 53 0.49 -5.93 -10.92
C THR A 53 1.86 -5.29 -11.09
N ASN A 54 2.90 -6.01 -10.64
CA ASN A 54 4.30 -5.66 -10.87
C ASN A 54 5.08 -6.89 -11.34
N THR A 55 5.77 -6.79 -12.47
CA THR A 55 6.55 -7.89 -13.06
C THR A 55 7.72 -8.33 -12.19
N GLY A 56 8.22 -7.43 -11.33
CA GLY A 56 9.30 -7.69 -10.36
C GLY A 56 8.81 -8.23 -9.01
N THR A 57 7.57 -8.73 -8.91
CA THR A 57 7.01 -9.22 -7.65
C THR A 57 7.80 -10.41 -7.09
N THR A 58 8.26 -10.25 -5.87
CA THR A 58 8.89 -11.30 -5.05
C THR A 58 8.38 -11.23 -3.61
N PRO A 59 8.52 -12.28 -2.80
CA PRO A 59 8.13 -12.20 -1.39
C PRO A 59 8.81 -11.09 -0.58
N ALA A 60 9.99 -10.64 -1.00
CA ALA A 60 10.72 -9.54 -0.34
C ALA A 60 10.01 -8.17 -0.46
N ASN A 61 9.05 -8.05 -1.37
CA ASN A 61 8.26 -6.82 -1.55
C ASN A 61 7.05 -6.75 -0.60
N PHE A 62 6.91 -7.69 0.32
CA PHE A 62 5.78 -7.75 1.24
C PHE A 62 6.23 -7.70 2.69
N LEU A 63 5.46 -6.98 3.50
CA LEU A 63 5.63 -6.84 4.94
C LEU A 63 4.52 -7.59 5.67
N GLY A 64 4.78 -7.95 6.91
CA GLY A 64 3.88 -8.58 7.87
C GLY A 64 4.72 -9.17 9.00
N ASP A 65 4.09 -9.58 10.09
CA ASP A 65 4.77 -10.25 11.20
C ASP A 65 5.44 -11.56 10.75
N ASN A 66 4.87 -12.22 9.72
CA ASN A 66 5.48 -13.37 9.06
C ASN A 66 5.82 -13.03 7.59
N PRO A 67 7.04 -12.58 7.28
CA PRO A 67 7.43 -12.19 5.92
C PRO A 67 7.47 -13.37 4.92
N HIS A 68 7.29 -14.60 5.39
CA HIS A 68 7.29 -15.80 4.56
C HIS A 68 5.89 -16.27 4.15
N PHE A 69 4.85 -15.73 4.79
CA PHE A 69 3.47 -16.20 4.60
C PHE A 69 3.02 -16.11 3.12
N CYS A 70 3.33 -15.03 2.44
CA CYS A 70 2.89 -14.79 1.05
C CYS A 70 3.54 -15.71 0.01
N ARG A 71 4.62 -16.43 0.34
CA ARG A 71 5.40 -17.23 -0.63
C ARG A 71 4.56 -18.27 -1.35
N SER A 72 3.72 -18.98 -0.62
CA SER A 72 2.91 -20.08 -1.19
C SER A 72 1.89 -19.53 -2.22
N ALA A 73 1.20 -18.45 -1.91
CA ALA A 73 0.24 -17.83 -2.81
C ALA A 73 0.94 -17.26 -4.05
N LEU A 74 1.97 -16.42 -3.87
CA LEU A 74 2.70 -15.79 -4.97
C LEU A 74 3.39 -16.78 -5.92
N SER A 75 3.74 -17.98 -5.45
CA SER A 75 4.30 -19.03 -6.31
C SER A 75 3.24 -19.76 -7.14
N ARG A 76 1.98 -19.76 -6.71
CA ARG A 76 0.86 -20.43 -7.41
C ARG A 76 0.14 -19.51 -8.38
N TYR A 77 0.15 -18.22 -8.13
CA TYR A 77 -0.44 -17.23 -9.03
C TYR A 77 0.52 -16.04 -9.17
N THR A 78 1.20 -16.01 -10.30
CA THR A 78 2.28 -15.06 -10.61
C THR A 78 1.75 -13.84 -11.35
N PRO A 79 2.53 -12.75 -11.48
CA PRO A 79 2.17 -11.64 -12.37
C PRO A 79 1.84 -12.08 -13.80
N GLN A 80 2.55 -13.08 -14.33
CA GLN A 80 2.34 -13.61 -15.68
C GLN A 80 0.97 -14.29 -15.84
N ASP A 81 0.45 -14.92 -14.79
CA ASP A 81 -0.89 -15.54 -14.82
C ASP A 81 -1.97 -14.46 -14.97
N PHE A 82 -1.87 -13.34 -14.23
CA PHE A 82 -2.82 -12.24 -14.37
C PHE A 82 -2.65 -11.49 -15.71
N ILE A 83 -1.43 -11.32 -16.21
CA ILE A 83 -1.14 -10.77 -17.54
C ILE A 83 -1.80 -11.67 -18.61
N GLY A 84 -1.65 -12.99 -18.50
CA GLY A 84 -2.30 -13.95 -19.39
C GLY A 84 -3.82 -13.84 -19.36
N LEU A 85 -4.41 -13.55 -18.19
CA LEU A 85 -5.84 -13.29 -18.05
C LEU A 85 -6.24 -12.02 -18.82
N LEU A 86 -5.53 -10.90 -18.68
CA LEU A 86 -5.80 -9.68 -19.46
C LEU A 86 -5.71 -9.92 -20.97
N GLN A 87 -4.71 -10.69 -21.42
CA GLN A 87 -4.53 -11.01 -22.83
C GLN A 87 -5.72 -11.79 -23.39
N ARG A 88 -6.28 -12.75 -22.63
CA ARG A 88 -7.50 -13.48 -23.03
C ARG A 88 -8.71 -12.55 -23.25
N TYR A 89 -8.77 -11.45 -22.51
CA TYR A 89 -9.82 -10.44 -22.64
C TYR A 89 -9.44 -9.28 -23.58
N ASN A 90 -8.29 -9.36 -24.26
CA ASN A 90 -7.77 -8.31 -25.15
C ASN A 90 -7.72 -6.93 -24.49
N ILE A 91 -7.33 -6.88 -23.21
CA ILE A 91 -7.16 -5.65 -22.46
C ILE A 91 -5.74 -5.13 -22.69
N PRO A 92 -5.57 -3.95 -23.32
CA PRO A 92 -4.25 -3.36 -23.54
C PRO A 92 -3.70 -2.77 -22.24
N PHE A 93 -2.38 -2.91 -22.06
CA PHE A 93 -1.67 -2.40 -20.90
C PHE A 93 -0.22 -2.04 -21.28
N HIS A 94 0.42 -1.23 -20.43
CA HIS A 94 1.82 -0.86 -20.59
C HIS A 94 2.57 -0.93 -19.25
N GLU A 95 3.88 -1.05 -19.32
CA GLU A 95 4.78 -0.83 -18.19
C GLU A 95 5.12 0.66 -18.12
N LYS A 96 4.93 1.25 -16.94
CA LYS A 96 5.28 2.65 -16.71
C LYS A 96 6.75 2.80 -16.29
N HIS A 97 7.15 2.18 -15.18
CA HIS A 97 8.54 2.09 -14.70
C HIS A 97 8.63 1.03 -13.60
N LYS A 98 9.81 0.48 -13.38
CA LYS A 98 10.10 -0.48 -12.29
C LYS A 98 9.11 -1.66 -12.23
N GLY A 99 8.71 -2.18 -13.39
CA GLY A 99 7.81 -3.34 -13.49
C GLY A 99 6.33 -3.06 -13.22
N GLN A 100 5.93 -1.82 -12.98
CA GLN A 100 4.54 -1.45 -12.71
C GLN A 100 3.69 -1.49 -13.97
N LEU A 101 2.64 -2.31 -14.00
CA LEU A 101 1.74 -2.45 -15.14
C LEU A 101 0.40 -1.74 -14.92
N PHE A 102 -0.02 -0.97 -15.93
CA PHE A 102 -1.25 -0.18 -15.93
C PHE A 102 -2.10 -0.50 -17.16
N CYS A 103 -3.43 -0.49 -17.00
CA CYS A 103 -4.32 -0.50 -18.16
C CYS A 103 -4.14 0.78 -18.99
N ASP A 104 -4.19 0.63 -20.31
CA ASP A 104 -4.04 1.78 -21.22
C ASP A 104 -5.25 2.71 -21.19
N ARG A 105 -6.46 2.15 -21.08
CA ARG A 105 -7.73 2.87 -21.18
C ARG A 105 -8.27 3.25 -19.81
N SER A 106 -8.69 2.27 -19.01
CA SER A 106 -9.40 2.51 -17.75
C SER A 106 -9.26 1.33 -16.79
N ALA A 107 -9.37 1.61 -15.48
CA ALA A 107 -9.54 0.60 -14.45
C ALA A 107 -10.84 -0.23 -14.62
N GLU A 108 -11.83 0.32 -15.34
CA GLU A 108 -13.06 -0.40 -15.66
C GLU A 108 -12.80 -1.67 -16.49
N ASP A 109 -11.74 -1.70 -17.28
CA ASP A 109 -11.38 -2.90 -18.03
C ASP A 109 -11.13 -4.10 -17.10
N ILE A 110 -10.42 -3.87 -15.98
CA ILE A 110 -10.20 -4.91 -14.95
C ILE A 110 -11.51 -5.28 -14.24
N ILE A 111 -12.32 -4.27 -13.90
CA ILE A 111 -13.61 -4.51 -13.22
C ILE A 111 -14.52 -5.36 -14.08
N ASN A 112 -14.66 -5.01 -15.37
CA ASN A 112 -15.48 -5.74 -16.32
C ASN A 112 -14.96 -7.16 -16.55
N LEU A 113 -13.64 -7.35 -16.62
CA LEU A 113 -13.01 -8.66 -16.68
C LEU A 113 -13.44 -9.52 -15.48
N LEU A 114 -13.28 -9.00 -14.26
CA LEU A 114 -13.62 -9.74 -13.04
C LEU A 114 -15.12 -10.06 -12.94
N LEU A 115 -15.98 -9.15 -13.40
CA LEU A 115 -17.42 -9.39 -13.47
C LEU A 115 -17.75 -10.46 -14.50
N SER A 116 -17.09 -10.46 -15.66
CA SER A 116 -17.25 -11.50 -16.69
C SER A 116 -16.80 -12.88 -16.19
N GLU A 117 -15.68 -12.95 -15.46
CA GLU A 117 -15.24 -14.21 -14.82
C GLU A 117 -16.27 -14.71 -13.79
N CYS A 118 -16.91 -13.81 -13.04
CA CYS A 118 -18.01 -14.16 -12.14
C CYS A 118 -19.26 -14.64 -12.91
N ASP A 119 -19.59 -14.03 -14.05
CA ASP A 119 -20.73 -14.43 -14.87
C ASP A 119 -20.50 -15.82 -15.50
N VAL A 120 -19.27 -16.11 -16.00
CA VAL A 120 -18.88 -17.44 -16.45
C VAL A 120 -19.01 -18.47 -15.33
N GLY A 121 -18.61 -18.11 -14.10
CA GLY A 121 -18.75 -18.95 -12.91
C GLY A 121 -20.16 -19.00 -12.33
N GLN A 122 -21.18 -18.38 -12.95
CA GLN A 122 -22.57 -18.33 -12.50
C GLN A 122 -22.72 -17.83 -11.04
N VAL A 123 -21.87 -16.88 -10.63
CA VAL A 123 -21.84 -16.32 -9.28
C VAL A 123 -23.11 -15.53 -9.00
N THR A 124 -23.83 -15.89 -7.94
CA THR A 124 -24.93 -15.07 -7.41
C THR A 124 -24.35 -13.85 -6.70
N ARG A 125 -24.78 -12.64 -7.09
CA ARG A 125 -24.30 -11.39 -6.48
C ARG A 125 -25.41 -10.67 -5.74
N TRP A 126 -25.19 -10.37 -4.44
CA TRP A 126 -26.04 -9.54 -3.64
C TRP A 126 -25.35 -8.22 -3.32
N GLN A 127 -25.74 -7.19 -4.05
CA GLN A 127 -25.21 -5.84 -3.93
C GLN A 127 -26.26 -4.79 -4.34
N PRO A 128 -26.45 -3.69 -3.59
CA PRO A 128 -25.94 -3.51 -2.23
C PRO A 128 -26.62 -4.47 -1.27
N CYS A 129 -25.85 -5.01 -0.32
CA CYS A 129 -26.37 -5.92 0.72
C CYS A 129 -25.39 -5.99 1.88
N ALA A 130 -25.82 -5.56 3.07
CA ALA A 130 -24.99 -5.67 4.27
C ALA A 130 -25.19 -7.01 4.98
N VAL A 131 -24.09 -7.59 5.44
CA VAL A 131 -24.08 -8.74 6.34
C VAL A 131 -24.25 -8.24 7.78
N LYS A 132 -25.24 -8.77 8.49
CA LYS A 132 -25.58 -8.40 9.87
C LYS A 132 -24.87 -9.29 10.89
N SER A 133 -24.86 -10.61 10.64
CA SER A 133 -24.20 -11.58 11.50
C SER A 133 -23.76 -12.81 10.75
N ILE A 134 -22.73 -13.48 11.28
CA ILE A 134 -22.24 -14.79 10.86
C ILE A 134 -22.27 -15.68 12.11
N ALA A 135 -23.04 -16.75 12.07
CA ALA A 135 -23.10 -17.74 13.13
C ALA A 135 -22.52 -19.06 12.64
N PHE A 136 -21.74 -19.73 13.49
CA PHE A 136 -21.23 -21.06 13.25
C PHE A 136 -22.07 -22.07 14.02
N SER A 137 -22.60 -23.08 13.35
CA SER A 137 -23.29 -24.21 13.96
C SER A 137 -22.36 -25.41 13.97
N ALA A 138 -21.88 -25.79 15.13
CA ALA A 138 -21.24 -27.07 15.32
C ALA A 138 -22.27 -28.16 15.10
N PHE A 139 -22.07 -28.92 14.03
CA PHE A 139 -22.66 -30.22 13.71
C PHE A 139 -24.01 -30.59 14.33
N THR A 140 -25.04 -30.73 13.51
CA THR A 140 -26.17 -31.63 13.79
C THR A 140 -25.85 -33.04 13.29
N PRO A 141 -25.89 -34.11 14.11
CA PRO A 141 -25.35 -35.44 13.75
C PRO A 141 -26.09 -36.20 12.63
N HIS A 142 -27.05 -35.61 11.94
CA HIS A 142 -27.99 -36.33 11.06
C HIS A 142 -27.99 -35.87 9.59
N ALA A 143 -27.02 -35.06 9.13
CA ALA A 143 -26.91 -34.73 7.70
C ALA A 143 -25.45 -34.83 7.25
N GLU A 144 -25.15 -35.79 6.42
CA GLU A 144 -23.90 -35.78 5.63
C GLU A 144 -23.80 -34.46 4.84
N GLY A 145 -22.82 -33.65 5.12
CA GLY A 145 -22.61 -32.35 4.47
C GLY A 145 -23.31 -31.16 5.15
N ALA A 146 -23.55 -31.20 6.48
CA ALA A 146 -24.17 -30.12 7.23
C ALA A 146 -23.40 -28.80 7.05
N SER A 147 -24.13 -27.74 6.66
CA SER A 147 -23.63 -26.37 6.60
C SER A 147 -23.09 -25.94 7.97
N SER A 148 -21.97 -25.30 7.97
CA SER A 148 -21.34 -24.86 9.22
C SER A 148 -21.66 -23.42 9.57
N TYR A 149 -22.16 -22.63 8.62
CA TYR A 149 -22.39 -21.19 8.80
C TYR A 149 -23.80 -20.79 8.39
N GLU A 150 -24.40 -19.92 9.20
CA GLU A 150 -25.60 -19.16 8.88
C GLU A 150 -25.23 -17.68 8.79
N ILE A 151 -25.60 -17.05 7.68
CA ILE A 151 -25.29 -15.64 7.41
C ILE A 151 -26.60 -14.88 7.30
N SER A 152 -26.83 -13.95 8.21
CA SER A 152 -27.94 -13.00 8.15
C SER A 152 -27.53 -11.74 7.43
N SER A 153 -28.32 -11.30 6.47
CA SER A 153 -28.09 -10.12 5.65
C SER A 153 -29.37 -9.30 5.42
N ASP A 154 -29.27 -8.18 4.73
CA ASP A 154 -30.43 -7.37 4.35
C ASP A 154 -31.39 -8.09 3.40
N ARG A 155 -30.90 -9.10 2.66
CA ARG A 155 -31.70 -9.91 1.71
C ARG A 155 -32.16 -11.25 2.30
N GLY A 156 -32.01 -11.44 3.63
CA GLY A 156 -32.43 -12.64 4.32
C GLY A 156 -31.26 -13.49 4.81
N ILE A 157 -31.60 -14.75 5.18
CA ILE A 157 -30.67 -15.70 5.79
C ILE A 157 -30.28 -16.76 4.76
N VAL A 158 -28.97 -17.03 4.68
CA VAL A 158 -28.39 -18.09 3.87
C VAL A 158 -27.55 -19.03 4.72
N SER A 159 -27.40 -20.28 4.27
CA SER A 159 -26.48 -21.24 4.88
C SER A 159 -25.40 -21.65 3.91
N THR A 160 -24.20 -21.95 4.43
CA THR A 160 -23.04 -22.32 3.64
C THR A 160 -22.07 -23.21 4.43
N ARG A 161 -21.27 -23.98 3.71
CA ARG A 161 -20.15 -24.73 4.29
C ARG A 161 -18.91 -23.88 4.51
N SER A 162 -18.72 -22.87 3.67
CA SER A 162 -17.51 -22.04 3.70
C SER A 162 -17.85 -20.55 3.62
N VAL A 163 -17.15 -19.75 4.45
CA VAL A 163 -17.21 -18.29 4.42
C VAL A 163 -15.85 -17.72 4.10
N VAL A 164 -15.78 -16.84 3.12
CA VAL A 164 -14.56 -16.14 2.72
C VAL A 164 -14.72 -14.67 3.04
N ILE A 165 -13.83 -14.14 3.87
CA ILE A 165 -13.76 -12.71 4.23
C ILE A 165 -12.75 -12.05 3.30
N ALA A 166 -13.25 -11.23 2.36
CA ALA A 166 -12.49 -10.46 1.37
C ALA A 166 -12.78 -8.95 1.49
N SER A 167 -13.04 -8.49 2.73
CA SER A 167 -13.53 -7.14 3.03
C SER A 167 -12.49 -6.03 2.86
N GLY A 168 -11.22 -6.37 2.59
CA GLY A 168 -10.13 -5.40 2.53
C GLY A 168 -9.73 -4.83 3.89
N GLY A 169 -8.97 -3.74 3.88
CA GLY A 169 -8.51 -3.01 5.05
C GLY A 169 -9.32 -1.74 5.33
N LEU A 170 -8.72 -0.79 6.07
CA LEU A 170 -9.36 0.45 6.54
C LEU A 170 -9.02 1.66 5.65
N SER A 171 -8.13 1.51 4.66
CA SER A 171 -7.68 2.61 3.83
C SER A 171 -8.81 3.18 2.97
N ILE A 172 -8.82 4.51 2.82
CA ILE A 172 -9.79 5.30 2.04
C ILE A 172 -11.24 5.01 2.50
N PRO A 173 -11.65 5.36 3.74
CA PRO A 173 -12.99 5.06 4.27
C PRO A 173 -14.16 5.54 3.39
N LYS A 174 -13.92 6.58 2.58
CA LYS A 174 -14.94 7.15 1.68
C LYS A 174 -15.45 6.18 0.60
N ILE A 175 -14.68 5.13 0.29
CA ILE A 175 -15.09 4.12 -0.70
C ILE A 175 -15.69 2.86 -0.06
N GLY A 176 -16.09 2.92 1.21
CA GLY A 176 -16.77 1.84 1.91
C GLY A 176 -15.87 0.92 2.73
N ALA A 177 -14.60 1.30 3.01
CA ALA A 177 -13.75 0.51 3.90
C ALA A 177 -14.29 0.49 5.34
N THR A 178 -14.38 -0.71 5.94
CA THR A 178 -14.87 -0.94 7.29
C THR A 178 -14.00 -1.95 8.04
N ASP A 179 -14.17 -2.03 9.35
CA ASP A 179 -13.50 -3.01 10.21
C ASP A 179 -14.19 -4.39 10.24
N PHE A 180 -15.14 -4.64 9.34
CA PHE A 180 -15.98 -5.84 9.34
C PHE A 180 -15.15 -7.12 9.43
N GLY A 181 -14.13 -7.31 8.60
CA GLY A 181 -13.30 -8.51 8.62
C GLY A 181 -12.55 -8.69 9.94
N TYR A 182 -12.09 -7.60 10.53
CA TYR A 182 -11.41 -7.65 11.83
C TYR A 182 -12.36 -7.98 12.98
N ARG A 183 -13.62 -7.51 12.93
CA ARG A 183 -14.66 -7.91 13.89
C ARG A 183 -15.00 -9.39 13.77
N VAL A 184 -15.13 -9.91 12.55
CA VAL A 184 -15.34 -11.34 12.30
C VAL A 184 -14.16 -12.17 12.84
N ALA A 185 -12.92 -11.75 12.56
CA ALA A 185 -11.73 -12.42 13.09
C ALA A 185 -11.76 -12.51 14.64
N ARG A 186 -12.05 -11.39 15.32
CA ARG A 186 -12.18 -11.37 16.79
C ARG A 186 -13.33 -12.25 17.29
N GLN A 187 -14.47 -12.24 16.60
CA GLN A 187 -15.64 -13.09 16.94
C GLN A 187 -15.27 -14.57 16.98
N PHE A 188 -14.42 -15.01 16.07
CA PHE A 188 -13.96 -16.40 15.98
C PHE A 188 -12.61 -16.65 16.69
N GLY A 189 -12.18 -15.73 17.57
CA GLY A 189 -11.00 -15.90 18.42
C GLY A 189 -9.67 -15.85 17.68
N LEU A 190 -9.62 -15.27 16.48
CA LEU A 190 -8.38 -15.07 15.74
C LEU A 190 -7.65 -13.82 16.22
N ARG A 191 -6.31 -13.89 16.21
CA ARG A 191 -5.45 -12.77 16.56
C ARG A 191 -5.44 -11.71 15.46
N LEU A 192 -5.19 -10.49 15.85
CA LEU A 192 -4.94 -9.39 14.94
C LEU A 192 -3.57 -8.78 15.22
N VAL A 193 -2.82 -8.52 14.17
CA VAL A 193 -1.74 -7.51 14.17
C VAL A 193 -2.41 -6.16 14.03
N GLU A 194 -2.10 -5.20 14.92
CA GLU A 194 -2.81 -3.92 14.98
C GLU A 194 -2.82 -3.22 13.62
N PRO A 195 -3.99 -2.96 13.04
CA PRO A 195 -4.10 -2.28 11.76
C PRO A 195 -3.62 -0.83 11.84
N ARG A 196 -2.79 -0.41 10.89
CA ARG A 196 -2.28 0.96 10.79
C ARG A 196 -2.24 1.42 9.34
N PRO A 197 -2.33 2.77 9.10
CA PRO A 197 -2.15 3.33 7.77
C PRO A 197 -0.77 2.99 7.21
N ALA A 198 -0.71 2.56 5.95
CA ALA A 198 0.54 2.29 5.22
C ALA A 198 0.47 2.85 3.80
N LEU A 199 1.62 3.04 3.15
CA LEU A 199 1.72 3.80 1.91
C LEU A 199 0.99 5.15 2.07
N VAL A 200 1.40 5.93 3.07
CA VAL A 200 0.70 7.12 3.55
C VAL A 200 1.69 8.29 3.72
N PRO A 201 1.30 9.54 3.41
CA PRO A 201 2.14 10.71 3.67
C PRO A 201 2.46 10.86 5.16
N LEU A 202 3.70 11.27 5.45
CA LEU A 202 4.18 11.56 6.80
C LEU A 202 3.97 13.04 7.13
N THR A 203 3.54 13.33 8.36
CA THR A 203 3.31 14.67 8.87
C THR A 203 4.32 15.05 9.94
N PHE A 204 4.52 16.35 10.14
CA PHE A 204 5.43 16.92 11.14
C PHE A 204 4.72 17.98 11.95
N ASP A 205 5.27 18.30 13.12
CA ASP A 205 4.78 19.41 13.92
C ASP A 205 4.90 20.73 13.14
N GLU A 206 3.90 21.59 13.25
CA GLU A 206 3.80 22.82 12.48
C GLU A 206 5.03 23.72 12.64
N THR A 207 5.53 23.86 13.86
CA THR A 207 6.73 24.66 14.15
C THR A 207 7.98 24.08 13.47
N ALA A 208 8.17 22.76 13.55
CA ALA A 208 9.30 22.08 12.94
C ALA A 208 9.22 22.07 11.41
N TRP A 209 8.00 22.03 10.84
CA TRP A 209 7.79 21.98 9.40
C TRP A 209 7.71 23.37 8.75
N SER A 210 7.39 24.43 9.49
CA SER A 210 7.23 25.79 8.98
C SER A 210 8.32 26.23 8.00
N PRO A 211 9.64 25.99 8.24
CA PRO A 211 10.69 26.39 7.31
C PRO A 211 10.60 25.73 5.93
N TYR A 212 10.02 24.55 5.86
CA TYR A 212 9.96 23.70 4.64
C TYR A 212 8.60 23.77 3.94
N ALA A 213 7.56 24.32 4.57
CA ALA A 213 6.21 24.41 4.03
C ALA A 213 6.16 25.18 2.69
N GLN A 214 7.04 26.15 2.49
CA GLN A 214 7.20 26.89 1.23
C GLN A 214 7.69 26.02 0.06
N LEU A 215 8.25 24.82 0.32
CA LEU A 215 8.67 23.87 -0.70
C LEU A 215 7.50 23.03 -1.22
N ALA A 216 6.29 23.19 -0.71
CA ALA A 216 5.12 22.42 -1.14
C ALA A 216 4.97 22.41 -2.67
N GLY A 217 4.75 21.20 -3.23
CA GLY A 217 4.72 20.94 -4.67
C GLY A 217 6.09 20.64 -5.30
N LEU A 218 7.19 20.79 -4.57
CA LEU A 218 8.51 20.39 -5.05
C LEU A 218 8.66 18.86 -4.95
N SER A 219 9.07 18.22 -6.04
CA SER A 219 9.43 16.81 -6.10
C SER A 219 10.86 16.64 -6.59
N LEU A 220 11.56 15.66 -6.02
CA LEU A 220 12.94 15.31 -6.43
C LEU A 220 13.25 13.87 -6.03
N PRO A 221 14.20 13.19 -6.76
CA PRO A 221 14.69 11.88 -6.35
C PRO A 221 15.50 11.98 -5.06
N VAL A 222 15.23 11.05 -4.14
CA VAL A 222 15.93 10.98 -2.85
C VAL A 222 16.24 9.54 -2.50
N ARG A 223 17.26 9.33 -1.65
CA ARG A 223 17.39 8.10 -0.89
C ARG A 223 16.80 8.33 0.48
N ILE A 224 15.80 7.55 0.85
CA ILE A 224 15.10 7.64 2.14
C ILE A 224 15.27 6.34 2.92
N GLU A 225 15.52 6.45 4.22
CA GLU A 225 15.81 5.33 5.10
C GLU A 225 15.07 5.48 6.44
N THR A 226 14.73 4.34 7.06
CA THR A 226 14.27 4.27 8.45
C THR A 226 14.63 2.92 9.07
N GLY A 227 14.46 2.80 10.38
CA GLY A 227 14.70 1.57 11.14
C GLY A 227 16.12 1.41 11.64
N SER A 228 16.34 0.32 12.36
CA SER A 228 17.64 -0.06 12.92
C SER A 228 18.39 -1.03 12.01
N LYS A 229 19.65 -1.38 12.36
CA LYS A 229 20.49 -2.31 11.59
C LYS A 229 19.81 -3.62 11.18
N LYS A 230 18.86 -4.14 11.99
CA LYS A 230 18.15 -5.40 11.74
C LYS A 230 16.84 -5.22 10.94
N SER A 231 16.28 -4.02 10.92
CA SER A 231 14.99 -3.67 10.30
C SER A 231 15.10 -2.45 9.39
N LYS A 232 16.31 -2.19 8.88
CA LYS A 232 16.57 -1.03 8.00
C LYS A 232 15.82 -1.21 6.68
N ALA A 233 15.02 -0.21 6.32
CA ALA A 233 14.43 -0.07 4.99
C ALA A 233 15.04 1.12 4.28
N THR A 234 15.30 0.97 2.98
CA THR A 234 15.90 2.00 2.13
C THR A 234 15.20 2.01 0.78
N PHE A 235 14.81 3.19 0.32
CA PHE A 235 14.22 3.38 -1.01
C PHE A 235 14.91 4.53 -1.74
N LEU A 236 15.11 4.35 -3.06
CA LEU A 236 15.57 5.37 -3.99
C LEU A 236 14.40 5.70 -4.93
N GLU A 237 13.67 6.76 -4.60
CA GLU A 237 12.42 7.16 -5.24
C GLU A 237 12.19 8.67 -5.09
N ASP A 238 11.19 9.20 -5.82
CA ASP A 238 10.81 10.60 -5.69
C ASP A 238 10.15 10.88 -4.33
N LEU A 239 10.53 12.00 -3.74
CA LEU A 239 9.88 12.64 -2.61
C LEU A 239 9.06 13.82 -3.12
N LEU A 240 7.95 14.12 -2.44
CA LEU A 240 7.13 15.31 -2.68
C LEU A 240 6.98 16.10 -1.36
N PHE A 241 7.38 17.35 -1.35
CA PHE A 241 7.08 18.28 -0.26
C PHE A 241 5.60 18.67 -0.28
N THR A 242 4.96 18.68 0.88
CA THR A 242 3.60 19.16 1.08
C THR A 242 3.53 20.25 2.15
N HIS A 243 2.39 20.89 2.30
CA HIS A 243 2.21 21.93 3.34
C HIS A 243 2.35 21.39 4.77
N ARG A 244 2.12 20.09 5.00
CA ARG A 244 2.10 19.47 6.33
C ARG A 244 3.21 18.45 6.56
N GLY A 245 4.01 18.18 5.55
CA GLY A 245 5.06 17.16 5.64
C GLY A 245 5.49 16.66 4.28
N LEU A 246 5.74 15.36 4.21
CA LEU A 246 6.33 14.68 3.06
C LEU A 246 5.37 13.62 2.48
N SER A 247 5.41 13.50 1.16
CA SER A 247 4.68 12.53 0.37
C SER A 247 5.56 12.06 -0.81
N GLY A 248 4.95 11.49 -1.84
CA GLY A 248 5.64 10.92 -3.01
C GLY A 248 6.05 9.46 -2.79
N PRO A 249 6.43 8.76 -3.86
CA PRO A 249 6.68 7.32 -3.81
C PRO A 249 7.67 6.89 -2.71
N GLY A 250 8.79 7.59 -2.54
CA GLY A 250 9.77 7.28 -1.49
C GLY A 250 9.20 7.35 -0.08
N VAL A 251 8.39 8.38 0.19
CA VAL A 251 7.77 8.57 1.51
C VAL A 251 6.64 7.57 1.74
N LEU A 252 5.82 7.29 0.73
CA LEU A 252 4.78 6.26 0.83
C LEU A 252 5.39 4.89 1.13
N GLN A 253 6.46 4.51 0.44
CA GLN A 253 7.19 3.26 0.71
C GLN A 253 7.71 3.20 2.14
N ILE A 254 8.45 4.24 2.57
CA ILE A 254 9.09 4.23 3.89
C ILE A 254 8.08 4.26 5.03
N SER A 255 6.90 4.87 4.83
CA SER A 255 5.84 4.96 5.85
C SER A 255 5.33 3.59 6.30
N SER A 256 5.42 2.57 5.44
CA SER A 256 5.06 1.19 5.79
C SER A 256 6.04 0.55 6.78
N TYR A 257 7.27 1.05 6.86
CA TYR A 257 8.34 0.60 7.76
C TYR A 257 8.52 1.51 8.98
N TRP A 258 8.10 2.78 8.84
CA TRP A 258 8.26 3.76 9.89
C TRP A 258 7.45 3.39 11.15
N GLN A 259 8.06 3.60 12.30
CA GLN A 259 7.42 3.42 13.61
C GLN A 259 7.29 4.78 14.32
N PRO A 260 6.23 5.02 15.09
CA PRO A 260 6.06 6.25 15.86
C PRO A 260 7.32 6.60 16.68
N ASN A 261 7.65 7.89 16.69
CA ASN A 261 8.82 8.45 17.39
C ASN A 261 10.19 7.96 16.88
N THR A 262 10.26 7.36 15.69
CA THR A 262 11.55 7.01 15.07
C THR A 262 11.90 7.98 13.95
N PRO A 263 13.18 8.27 13.71
CA PRO A 263 13.58 9.16 12.63
C PRO A 263 13.47 8.47 11.26
N ILE A 264 13.32 9.31 10.24
CA ILE A 264 13.66 8.99 8.85
C ILE A 264 14.91 9.78 8.47
N SER A 265 15.78 9.20 7.65
CA SER A 265 16.97 9.86 7.11
C SER A 265 16.83 10.01 5.60
N LEU A 266 17.17 11.17 5.10
CA LEU A 266 17.02 11.56 3.69
C LEU A 266 18.36 12.01 3.12
N ASN A 267 18.73 11.46 1.95
CA ASN A 267 19.72 12.07 1.07
C ASN A 267 18.96 12.75 -0.08
N LEU A 268 19.01 14.07 -0.12
CA LEU A 268 18.28 14.90 -1.09
C LEU A 268 19.02 15.07 -2.43
N ALA A 269 20.20 14.49 -2.57
CA ALA A 269 20.99 14.46 -3.80
C ALA A 269 21.75 13.13 -3.90
N PRO A 270 21.03 11.98 -4.04
CA PRO A 270 21.65 10.65 -3.90
C PRO A 270 22.68 10.32 -4.97
N ASP A 271 22.61 10.95 -6.12
CA ASP A 271 23.47 10.70 -7.28
C ASP A 271 24.64 11.71 -7.42
N ILE A 272 24.77 12.63 -6.45
CA ILE A 272 25.74 13.75 -6.52
C ILE A 272 26.54 13.81 -5.21
N ASP A 273 27.86 13.84 -5.30
CA ASP A 273 28.71 14.27 -4.18
C ASP A 273 28.68 15.79 -4.07
N ILE A 274 27.76 16.30 -3.25
CA ILE A 274 27.58 17.73 -3.02
C ILE A 274 28.85 18.36 -2.47
N LEU A 275 29.57 17.68 -1.56
CA LEU A 275 30.81 18.23 -1.00
C LEU A 275 31.89 18.41 -2.07
N GLU A 276 32.10 17.42 -2.91
CA GLU A 276 33.04 17.51 -4.04
C GLU A 276 32.70 18.70 -4.96
N LYS A 277 31.42 18.82 -5.34
CA LYS A 277 30.95 19.91 -6.23
C LYS A 277 31.14 21.29 -5.59
N LEU A 278 30.80 21.47 -4.31
CA LEU A 278 30.97 22.73 -3.61
C LEU A 278 32.48 23.07 -3.42
N THR A 279 33.31 22.08 -3.14
CA THR A 279 34.76 22.26 -3.00
C THR A 279 35.39 22.69 -4.32
N LEU A 280 34.98 22.08 -5.43
CA LEU A 280 35.43 22.49 -6.77
C LEU A 280 34.96 23.90 -7.10
N ALA A 281 33.70 24.23 -6.84
CA ALA A 281 33.15 25.56 -7.06
C ALA A 281 33.86 26.65 -6.24
N LYS A 282 34.26 26.34 -4.98
CA LYS A 282 35.07 27.25 -4.16
C LYS A 282 36.35 27.71 -4.86
N SER A 283 37.00 26.85 -5.59
CA SER A 283 38.25 27.18 -6.30
C SER A 283 38.04 27.91 -7.62
N THR A 284 36.86 27.82 -8.22
CA THR A 284 36.61 28.25 -9.60
C THR A 284 35.56 29.35 -9.75
N SER A 285 34.73 29.56 -8.71
CA SER A 285 33.57 30.46 -8.79
C SER A 285 33.60 31.57 -7.73
N ARG A 286 33.01 32.71 -8.10
CA ARG A 286 32.73 33.83 -7.19
C ARG A 286 31.24 34.05 -6.92
N LYS A 287 30.40 33.10 -7.35
CA LYS A 287 28.96 33.18 -7.09
C LYS A 287 28.64 32.93 -5.60
N LEU A 288 27.47 33.36 -5.21
CA LEU A 288 26.94 33.01 -3.89
C LEU A 288 26.69 31.49 -3.78
N ILE A 289 26.81 30.93 -2.58
CA ILE A 289 26.61 29.52 -2.32
C ILE A 289 25.23 29.02 -2.77
N ALA A 290 24.16 29.82 -2.60
CA ALA A 290 22.82 29.48 -3.05
C ALA A 290 22.76 29.23 -4.56
N ASN A 291 23.49 30.02 -5.36
CA ASN A 291 23.53 29.89 -6.81
C ASN A 291 24.34 28.66 -7.26
N GLU A 292 25.41 28.32 -6.56
CA GLU A 292 26.18 27.12 -6.83
C GLU A 292 25.40 25.86 -6.44
N LEU A 293 24.73 25.89 -5.30
CA LEU A 293 23.88 24.79 -4.85
C LEU A 293 22.68 24.58 -5.78
N ALA A 294 22.09 25.67 -6.30
CA ALA A 294 20.99 25.61 -7.26
C ALA A 294 21.35 24.99 -8.62
N SER A 295 22.66 24.84 -8.92
CA SER A 295 23.10 24.06 -10.08
C SER A 295 23.09 22.54 -9.83
N GLN A 296 22.96 22.10 -8.59
CA GLN A 296 23.00 20.69 -8.19
C GLN A 296 21.63 20.17 -7.72
N VAL A 297 20.83 21.02 -7.09
CA VAL A 297 19.51 20.69 -6.58
C VAL A 297 18.50 21.76 -6.99
N PRO A 298 17.18 21.52 -6.93
CA PRO A 298 16.18 22.54 -7.27
C PRO A 298 16.41 23.86 -6.52
N ALA A 299 16.34 24.99 -7.25
CA ALA A 299 16.70 26.31 -6.73
C ALA A 299 15.95 26.70 -5.44
N ARG A 300 14.64 26.36 -5.34
CA ARG A 300 13.85 26.59 -4.12
C ARG A 300 14.40 25.81 -2.93
N LEU A 301 14.88 24.59 -3.16
CA LEU A 301 15.52 23.76 -2.14
C LEU A 301 16.85 24.38 -1.69
N ALA A 302 17.71 24.74 -2.64
CA ALA A 302 18.99 25.38 -2.38
C ALA A 302 18.83 26.64 -1.52
N ASP A 303 17.91 27.53 -1.89
CA ASP A 303 17.61 28.76 -1.16
C ASP A 303 17.12 28.49 0.26
N THR A 304 16.22 27.51 0.43
CA THR A 304 15.71 27.14 1.75
C THR A 304 16.81 26.57 2.64
N TRP A 305 17.68 25.69 2.12
CA TRP A 305 18.78 25.09 2.88
C TRP A 305 19.80 26.13 3.32
N VAL A 306 20.19 27.01 2.41
CA VAL A 306 21.13 28.12 2.73
C VAL A 306 20.56 29.04 3.80
N LYS A 307 19.26 29.34 3.76
CA LYS A 307 18.58 30.14 4.80
C LYS A 307 18.55 29.45 6.16
N GLN A 308 18.27 28.14 6.19
CA GLN A 308 18.26 27.37 7.43
C GLN A 308 19.66 27.27 8.05
N ASP A 309 20.69 27.00 7.23
CA ASP A 309 22.06 26.92 7.69
C ASP A 309 22.60 28.31 8.15
N ALA A 310 22.17 29.40 7.50
CA ALA A 310 22.49 30.76 7.94
C ALA A 310 21.88 31.09 9.31
N ALA A 311 20.69 30.56 9.62
CA ALA A 311 20.10 30.68 10.97
C ALA A 311 20.93 29.95 12.05
N GLY A 312 21.70 28.91 11.64
CA GLY A 312 22.69 28.20 12.45
C GLY A 312 24.02 28.96 12.66
N GLY A 313 24.15 30.16 12.06
CA GLY A 313 25.30 31.04 12.28
C GLY A 313 26.29 31.16 11.12
N HIS A 314 26.07 30.50 9.99
CA HIS A 314 26.93 30.67 8.83
C HIS A 314 26.55 31.90 7.98
N ASN A 315 27.55 32.65 7.50
CA ASN A 315 27.33 33.80 6.63
C ASN A 315 27.44 33.40 5.16
N TRP A 316 26.29 33.18 4.49
CA TRP A 316 26.19 32.83 3.09
C TRP A 316 25.96 34.01 2.13
N GLN A 317 26.06 35.25 2.62
CA GLN A 317 25.99 36.48 1.80
C GLN A 317 27.30 36.77 1.06
N ARG A 318 28.28 35.90 1.19
CA ARG A 318 29.59 36.00 0.56
C ARG A 318 29.74 35.03 -0.63
N PRO A 319 30.69 35.32 -1.56
CA PRO A 319 31.05 34.36 -2.59
C PRO A 319 31.48 33.00 -1.98
N ILE A 320 31.20 31.90 -2.70
CA ILE A 320 31.59 30.55 -2.23
C ILE A 320 33.11 30.43 -2.02
N SER A 321 33.93 31.18 -2.78
CA SER A 321 35.39 31.23 -2.63
C SER A 321 35.87 31.68 -1.23
N GLU A 322 35.01 32.37 -0.46
CA GLU A 322 35.31 32.84 0.91
C GLU A 322 34.77 31.85 1.97
N ALA A 323 34.03 30.81 1.61
CA ALA A 323 33.53 29.85 2.53
C ALA A 323 34.63 28.96 3.11
N THR A 324 34.51 28.57 4.38
CA THR A 324 35.42 27.59 4.97
C THR A 324 35.05 26.16 4.52
N ASP A 325 36.05 25.28 4.39
CA ASP A 325 35.79 23.88 4.03
C ASP A 325 34.89 23.20 5.05
N LYS A 326 35.00 23.55 6.32
CA LYS A 326 34.14 23.06 7.41
C LYS A 326 32.67 23.45 7.20
N ALA A 327 32.41 24.70 6.76
CA ALA A 327 31.05 25.17 6.50
C ALA A 327 30.44 24.48 5.26
N LEU A 328 31.25 24.31 4.20
CA LEU A 328 30.81 23.57 3.01
C LEU A 328 30.51 22.09 3.33
N ALA A 329 31.35 21.45 4.15
CA ALA A 329 31.12 20.08 4.60
C ALA A 329 29.84 19.95 5.45
N ALA A 330 29.57 20.90 6.34
CA ALA A 330 28.34 20.92 7.14
C ALA A 330 27.09 21.07 6.27
N LEU A 331 27.11 21.97 5.29
CA LEU A 331 26.00 22.16 4.35
C LEU A 331 25.77 20.91 3.48
N ALA A 332 26.82 20.30 2.96
CA ALA A 332 26.72 19.06 2.20
C ALA A 332 26.18 17.91 3.04
N GLN A 333 26.64 17.78 4.30
CA GLN A 333 26.17 16.79 5.23
C GLN A 333 24.67 16.97 5.55
N ALA A 334 24.21 18.21 5.73
CA ALA A 334 22.79 18.49 5.99
C ALA A 334 21.86 18.09 4.83
N LEU A 335 22.36 18.13 3.59
CA LEU A 335 21.61 17.65 2.40
C LEU A 335 21.66 16.14 2.22
N SER A 336 22.81 15.52 2.53
CA SER A 336 23.03 14.08 2.34
C SER A 336 22.49 13.23 3.47
N HIS A 337 22.30 13.80 4.66
CA HIS A 337 21.85 13.11 5.89
C HIS A 337 20.87 13.98 6.67
N TRP A 338 19.77 14.34 6.01
CA TRP A 338 18.72 15.10 6.67
C TRP A 338 17.84 14.17 7.50
N GLU A 339 17.97 14.28 8.81
CA GLU A 339 17.16 13.50 9.75
C GLU A 339 15.93 14.27 10.20
N LEU A 340 14.78 13.61 10.14
CA LEU A 340 13.49 14.11 10.57
C LEU A 340 12.75 13.07 11.38
N THR A 341 12.06 13.49 12.45
CA THR A 341 11.16 12.62 13.20
C THR A 341 9.72 13.03 12.88
N PRO A 342 8.99 12.25 12.08
CA PRO A 342 7.57 12.52 11.82
C PRO A 342 6.75 12.50 13.09
N SER A 343 5.81 13.45 13.24
CA SER A 343 4.84 13.46 14.34
C SER A 343 3.65 12.51 14.10
N GLY A 344 3.45 12.07 12.84
CA GLY A 344 2.37 11.18 12.48
C GLY A 344 2.24 10.95 10.97
N THR A 345 1.03 10.56 10.57
CA THR A 345 0.66 10.34 9.17
C THR A 345 -0.63 11.08 8.83
N GLU A 346 -0.96 11.20 7.54
CA GLU A 346 -2.26 11.72 7.08
C GLU A 346 -3.43 10.73 7.34
N GLY A 347 -3.15 9.59 7.98
CA GLY A 347 -4.14 8.60 8.40
C GLY A 347 -4.80 7.83 7.26
N TYR A 348 -5.79 7.01 7.60
CA TYR A 348 -6.48 6.15 6.63
C TYR A 348 -7.14 6.88 5.47
N LYS A 349 -7.46 8.17 5.62
CA LYS A 349 -8.04 9.00 4.54
C LYS A 349 -7.11 9.14 3.35
N LYS A 350 -5.80 9.07 3.57
CA LYS A 350 -4.74 9.25 2.57
C LYS A 350 -3.86 8.02 2.39
N ALA A 351 -4.02 7.01 3.23
CA ALA A 351 -3.30 5.76 3.09
C ALA A 351 -3.80 4.99 1.86
N GLU A 352 -2.89 4.46 1.05
CA GLU A 352 -3.28 3.60 -0.07
C GLU A 352 -3.69 2.21 0.43
N VAL A 353 -3.05 1.71 1.50
CA VAL A 353 -3.30 0.39 2.07
C VAL A 353 -3.26 0.41 3.60
N THR A 354 -3.70 -0.69 4.19
CA THR A 354 -3.62 -0.96 5.62
C THR A 354 -2.52 -1.99 5.87
N ALA A 355 -1.57 -1.69 6.74
CA ALA A 355 -0.65 -2.69 7.29
C ALA A 355 -1.23 -3.28 8.57
N GLY A 356 -0.84 -4.51 8.90
CA GLY A 356 -1.49 -5.31 9.93
C GLY A 356 -2.75 -5.99 9.40
N GLY A 357 -3.54 -6.58 10.29
CA GLY A 357 -4.74 -7.33 9.93
C GLY A 357 -4.81 -8.67 10.65
N VAL A 358 -5.52 -9.64 10.07
CA VAL A 358 -5.63 -10.99 10.65
C VAL A 358 -4.26 -11.65 10.68
N ASP A 359 -3.85 -12.09 11.87
CA ASP A 359 -2.53 -12.65 12.13
C ASP A 359 -2.35 -13.96 11.35
N THR A 360 -1.32 -14.01 10.54
CA THR A 360 -1.00 -15.15 9.68
C THR A 360 -0.66 -16.43 10.44
N ARG A 361 -0.37 -16.37 11.74
CA ARG A 361 -0.21 -17.54 12.60
C ARG A 361 -1.53 -18.30 12.83
N ASP A 362 -2.66 -17.67 12.54
CA ASP A 362 -3.98 -18.26 12.65
C ASP A 362 -4.60 -18.66 11.30
N ILE A 363 -3.83 -18.51 10.21
CA ILE A 363 -4.26 -18.80 8.84
C ILE A 363 -3.24 -19.75 8.17
N SER A 364 -3.73 -20.73 7.45
CA SER A 364 -2.90 -21.61 6.62
C SER A 364 -2.38 -20.86 5.38
N SER A 365 -1.07 -20.80 5.19
CA SER A 365 -0.46 -20.21 3.98
C SER A 365 -0.73 -21.00 2.69
N GLN A 366 -1.26 -22.21 2.81
CA GLN A 366 -1.58 -23.07 1.65
C GLN A 366 -3.03 -22.95 1.21
N THR A 367 -3.96 -22.80 2.15
CA THR A 367 -5.41 -22.82 1.88
C THR A 367 -6.10 -21.50 2.18
N MET A 368 -5.45 -20.58 2.89
CA MET A 368 -6.02 -19.35 3.46
C MET A 368 -7.15 -19.63 4.47
N GLU A 369 -7.34 -20.90 4.89
CA GLU A 369 -8.28 -21.27 5.94
C GLU A 369 -7.72 -20.87 7.31
N SER A 370 -8.60 -20.31 8.13
CA SER A 370 -8.25 -19.96 9.51
C SER A 370 -8.31 -21.19 10.42
N LYS A 371 -7.97 -21.01 11.70
CA LYS A 371 -8.16 -22.06 12.73
C LYS A 371 -9.62 -22.43 12.94
N GLN A 372 -10.55 -21.57 12.54
CA GLN A 372 -11.97 -21.88 12.51
C GLN A 372 -12.29 -22.61 11.19
N PRO A 373 -12.70 -23.89 11.22
CA PRO A 373 -12.97 -24.68 10.01
C PRO A 373 -13.98 -24.01 9.08
N GLY A 374 -13.68 -23.98 7.78
CA GLY A 374 -14.54 -23.38 6.77
C GLY A 374 -14.56 -21.84 6.75
N LEU A 375 -13.73 -21.18 7.57
CA LEU A 375 -13.61 -19.71 7.58
C LEU A 375 -12.26 -19.28 6.99
N TYR A 376 -12.31 -18.50 5.92
CA TYR A 376 -11.15 -18.06 5.15
C TYR A 376 -11.01 -16.55 5.21
N PHE A 377 -9.77 -16.06 5.19
CA PHE A 377 -9.45 -14.63 5.06
C PHE A 377 -8.48 -14.43 3.92
N ILE A 378 -8.81 -13.52 2.97
CA ILE A 378 -8.01 -13.29 1.77
C ILE A 378 -7.84 -11.80 1.45
N GLY A 379 -6.74 -11.45 0.80
CA GLY A 379 -6.40 -10.09 0.41
C GLY A 379 -5.95 -9.21 1.58
N GLU A 380 -6.24 -7.92 1.52
CA GLU A 380 -5.72 -6.89 2.43
C GLU A 380 -6.21 -7.01 3.89
N VAL A 381 -7.23 -7.80 4.17
CA VAL A 381 -7.67 -8.06 5.55
C VAL A 381 -6.67 -8.90 6.35
N VAL A 382 -5.78 -9.62 5.67
CA VAL A 382 -4.69 -10.43 6.23
C VAL A 382 -3.45 -9.56 6.45
N ASP A 383 -2.64 -9.85 7.48
CA ASP A 383 -1.37 -9.17 7.74
C ASP A 383 -0.31 -9.51 6.68
N VAL A 384 -0.54 -9.00 5.46
CA VAL A 384 0.36 -9.02 4.31
C VAL A 384 0.21 -7.70 3.57
N THR A 385 1.26 -6.89 3.55
CA THR A 385 1.25 -5.56 2.95
C THR A 385 2.33 -5.44 1.89
N GLY A 386 1.94 -5.21 0.65
CA GLY A 386 2.85 -5.03 -0.46
C GLY A 386 3.41 -3.61 -0.56
N TRP A 387 4.54 -3.47 -1.22
CA TRP A 387 5.12 -2.19 -1.62
C TRP A 387 4.19 -1.40 -2.54
N LEU A 388 4.52 -0.12 -2.75
CA LEU A 388 3.85 0.73 -3.75
C LEU A 388 4.20 0.23 -5.16
N GLY A 389 3.19 0.13 -6.03
CA GLY A 389 3.43 -0.16 -7.44
C GLY A 389 2.93 -1.51 -7.94
N GLY A 390 1.70 -1.89 -7.59
CA GLY A 390 1.01 -3.09 -8.11
C GLY A 390 1.11 -4.33 -7.22
N TYR A 391 1.99 -4.32 -6.22
CA TYR A 391 2.22 -5.48 -5.34
C TYR A 391 0.97 -5.87 -4.52
N ASN A 392 0.21 -4.89 -4.01
CA ASN A 392 -1.00 -5.16 -3.23
C ASN A 392 -2.12 -5.74 -4.09
N PHE A 393 -2.18 -5.36 -5.37
CA PHE A 393 -3.08 -6.04 -6.32
C PHE A 393 -2.59 -7.44 -6.65
N GLN A 394 -1.28 -7.63 -6.85
CA GLN A 394 -0.76 -8.99 -7.04
C GLN A 394 -1.09 -9.91 -5.86
N TRP A 395 -1.02 -9.40 -4.61
CA TRP A 395 -1.48 -10.14 -3.44
C TRP A 395 -2.98 -10.44 -3.46
N ALA A 396 -3.78 -9.52 -4.00
CA ALA A 396 -5.23 -9.73 -4.14
C ALA A 396 -5.59 -10.84 -5.15
N TRP A 397 -4.74 -11.07 -6.13
CA TRP A 397 -4.91 -12.13 -7.15
C TRP A 397 -4.34 -13.49 -6.69
N ALA A 398 -3.28 -13.49 -5.89
CA ALA A 398 -2.57 -14.67 -5.43
C ALA A 398 -3.25 -15.33 -4.23
#